data_3deac3e9265e5e5d4272d66360252679
#
_entry.id   3deac3e9265e5e5d4272d66360252679
#
_cell.length_a   1.000
_cell.length_b   1.000
_cell.length_c   1.000
_cell.angle_alpha   90.00
_cell.angle_beta   90.00
_cell.angle_gamma   90.00
#
_symmetry.space_group_name_H-M   'P 1'
#
loop_
_entity.id
_entity.type
_entity.pdbx_description
1 polymer ?
#
loop_
_entity_poly.entity_id
_entity_poly.type
_entity_poly.pdbx_seq_one_letter_code
_entity_poly.pdbx_strand_id
1 'polypeptide(L)'
;MLFSSLVFLWLFLPLVLILYRLLPAPCKNALLLAASLLFYTWGEPKYILLMLGSITLNYLGGLLLARLRGRAKTAALVLVVAANLALLGYYKYYSFAGDTLAALLHRQVLPVREIALPLGISFYTFQAMSYVIDLYRGSIRLQKNWFLLALYISFFPQLVAGPIVRYSEVEAQLRSRTADLTGFCYGIKRFLYGLSKKVILSNCFAARADEVFGLSPELVSTPLAWLGALYYTLQIYYDFSGYSDMAIGLGAMFGFTFPENFNYPYLSKTVSEFWRRWHMTLSGWFREYLYIPLGGSRNGQRRTLFNLFVVFLATGLWHGANWQFVAWGMWYAVLLILERTVLKKPLERLPVPVTRLYTLVCVVCGWVLFRAPGLRAGALWFKAMWMPTVGFAAYPAARYWDGRTLLLLAAGLLLCGPVQAGLPRLKAALYDRQHTGPAQTVCLLALGFASLVLLVSGTYNPFIYFRF
;
A
#
# COMPACT_ATOMS: atom_id res chain seq x y z
N MET A 1 -11.67 9.75 -6.71
CA MET A 1 -12.83 8.88 -6.33
C MET A 1 -12.29 7.74 -5.46
N LEU A 2 -13.06 7.20 -4.47
CA LEU A 2 -12.67 6.04 -3.66
C LEU A 2 -13.48 4.82 -4.09
N PHE A 3 -12.89 3.61 -4.03
CA PHE A 3 -13.64 2.37 -4.32
C PHE A 3 -14.79 2.10 -3.34
N SER A 4 -14.68 2.58 -2.11
CA SER A 4 -15.72 2.51 -1.08
C SER A 4 -16.66 3.73 -1.08
N SER A 5 -16.73 4.52 -2.15
CA SER A 5 -17.70 5.60 -2.26
C SER A 5 -18.98 5.15 -2.97
N LEU A 6 -20.14 5.70 -2.58
CA LEU A 6 -21.42 5.37 -3.21
C LEU A 6 -21.44 5.70 -4.71
N VAL A 7 -20.81 6.83 -5.11
CA VAL A 7 -20.69 7.21 -6.53
C VAL A 7 -19.90 6.17 -7.32
N PHE A 8 -18.82 5.62 -6.74
CA PHE A 8 -18.08 4.55 -7.40
C PHE A 8 -18.90 3.27 -7.53
N LEU A 9 -19.55 2.84 -6.45
CA LEU A 9 -20.28 1.57 -6.38
C LEU A 9 -21.55 1.55 -7.23
N TRP A 10 -22.29 2.66 -7.25
CA TRP A 10 -23.62 2.70 -7.88
C TRP A 10 -23.65 3.35 -9.26
N LEU A 11 -22.67 4.17 -9.57
CA LEU A 11 -22.66 4.88 -10.87
C LEU A 11 -21.44 4.46 -11.70
N PHE A 12 -20.23 4.74 -11.22
CA PHE A 12 -19.02 4.58 -12.03
C PHE A 12 -18.76 3.11 -12.40
N LEU A 13 -18.67 2.22 -11.41
CA LEU A 13 -18.33 0.81 -11.65
C LEU A 13 -19.38 0.08 -12.49
N PRO A 14 -20.70 0.15 -12.20
CA PRO A 14 -21.71 -0.49 -13.03
C PRO A 14 -21.71 0.02 -14.47
N LEU A 15 -21.60 1.35 -14.67
CA LEU A 15 -21.55 1.94 -16.01
C LEU A 15 -20.35 1.43 -16.81
N VAL A 16 -19.14 1.44 -16.21
CA VAL A 16 -17.94 0.95 -16.88
C VAL A 16 -18.03 -0.54 -17.18
N LEU A 17 -18.58 -1.36 -16.28
CA LEU A 17 -18.76 -2.80 -16.49
C LEU A 17 -19.74 -3.10 -17.60
N ILE A 18 -20.88 -2.40 -17.66
CA ILE A 18 -21.89 -2.55 -18.72
C ILE A 18 -21.27 -2.18 -20.07
N LEU A 19 -20.64 -1.00 -20.17
CA LEU A 19 -19.98 -0.56 -21.40
C LEU A 19 -18.87 -1.53 -21.84
N TYR A 20 -18.08 -2.04 -20.88
CA TYR A 20 -17.02 -3.00 -21.16
C TYR A 20 -17.55 -4.34 -21.73
N ARG A 21 -18.74 -4.76 -21.31
CA ARG A 21 -19.42 -5.96 -21.84
C ARG A 21 -20.01 -5.74 -23.21
N LEU A 22 -20.59 -4.56 -23.47
CA LEU A 22 -21.26 -4.23 -24.73
C LEU A 22 -20.28 -3.89 -25.86
N LEU A 23 -19.12 -3.31 -25.53
CA LEU A 23 -18.17 -2.88 -26.55
C LEU A 23 -17.36 -4.04 -27.16
N PRO A 24 -17.05 -3.95 -28.47
CA PRO A 24 -16.19 -4.92 -29.13
C PRO A 24 -14.76 -4.86 -28.58
N ALA A 25 -14.02 -5.96 -28.72
CA ALA A 25 -12.68 -6.13 -28.14
C ALA A 25 -11.68 -4.98 -28.42
N PRO A 26 -11.60 -4.39 -29.64
CA PRO A 26 -10.68 -3.28 -29.91
C PRO A 26 -10.97 -2.01 -29.08
N CYS A 27 -12.22 -1.76 -28.73
CA CYS A 27 -12.64 -0.56 -27.99
C CYS A 27 -12.47 -0.69 -26.47
N LYS A 28 -12.28 -1.91 -25.93
CA LYS A 28 -12.20 -2.16 -24.49
C LYS A 28 -11.07 -1.43 -23.81
N ASN A 29 -9.89 -1.37 -24.41
CA ASN A 29 -8.75 -0.65 -23.85
C ASN A 29 -8.97 0.88 -23.88
N ALA A 30 -9.58 1.41 -24.92
CA ALA A 30 -9.92 2.83 -25.00
C ALA A 30 -10.95 3.22 -23.93
N LEU A 31 -11.98 2.39 -23.71
CA LEU A 31 -12.94 2.59 -22.61
C LEU A 31 -12.23 2.60 -21.24
N LEU A 32 -11.38 1.61 -20.97
CA LEU A 32 -10.68 1.52 -19.69
C LEU A 32 -9.72 2.70 -19.47
N LEU A 33 -9.06 3.20 -20.53
CA LEU A 33 -8.24 4.40 -20.44
C LEU A 33 -9.10 5.63 -20.13
N ALA A 34 -10.19 5.84 -20.88
CA ALA A 34 -11.09 6.96 -20.63
C ALA A 34 -11.69 6.93 -19.23
N ALA A 35 -12.15 5.76 -18.76
CA ALA A 35 -12.64 5.56 -17.41
C ALA A 35 -11.55 5.84 -16.35
N SER A 36 -10.31 5.41 -16.59
CA SER A 36 -9.19 5.65 -15.67
C SER A 36 -8.84 7.13 -15.56
N LEU A 37 -8.79 7.84 -16.67
CA LEU A 37 -8.56 9.28 -16.68
C LEU A 37 -9.70 10.04 -16.01
N LEU A 38 -10.95 9.65 -16.24
CA LEU A 38 -12.12 10.21 -15.55
C LEU A 38 -12.06 9.95 -14.05
N PHE A 39 -11.73 8.71 -13.63
CA PHE A 39 -11.57 8.34 -12.22
C PHE A 39 -10.53 9.22 -11.52
N TYR A 40 -9.38 9.46 -12.16
CA TYR A 40 -8.32 10.31 -11.64
C TYR A 40 -8.74 11.78 -11.59
N THR A 41 -9.27 12.32 -12.67
CA THR A 41 -9.69 13.72 -12.78
C THR A 41 -10.79 14.07 -11.78
N TRP A 42 -11.67 13.11 -11.45
CA TRP A 42 -12.70 13.31 -10.42
C TRP A 42 -12.13 13.70 -9.07
N GLY A 43 -10.97 13.15 -8.67
CA GLY A 43 -10.31 13.47 -7.42
C GLY A 43 -9.27 14.58 -7.55
N GLU A 44 -8.61 14.67 -8.72
CA GLU A 44 -7.41 15.48 -8.92
C GLU A 44 -7.42 16.20 -10.29
N PRO A 45 -8.38 17.12 -10.54
CA PRO A 45 -8.52 17.73 -11.86
C PRO A 45 -7.31 18.53 -12.32
N LYS A 46 -6.57 19.12 -11.37
CA LYS A 46 -5.35 19.92 -11.66
C LYS A 46 -4.16 19.07 -12.08
N TYR A 47 -4.07 17.83 -11.61
CA TYR A 47 -2.89 16.98 -11.78
C TYR A 47 -3.01 15.96 -12.93
N ILE A 48 -4.11 15.96 -13.68
CA ILE A 48 -4.24 15.09 -14.86
C ILE A 48 -3.17 15.38 -15.90
N LEU A 49 -2.83 16.65 -16.14
CA LEU A 49 -1.78 17.03 -17.08
C LEU A 49 -0.40 16.56 -16.62
N LEU A 50 -0.15 16.57 -15.31
CA LEU A 50 1.08 16.04 -14.72
C LEU A 50 1.22 14.54 -14.97
N MET A 51 0.14 13.77 -14.76
CA MET A 51 0.13 12.34 -15.04
C MET A 51 0.35 12.06 -16.53
N LEU A 52 -0.33 12.77 -17.43
CA LEU A 52 -0.15 12.64 -18.88
C LEU A 52 1.28 13.01 -19.31
N GLY A 53 1.86 14.05 -18.69
CA GLY A 53 3.26 14.43 -18.87
C GLY A 53 4.24 13.33 -18.42
N SER A 54 4.01 12.73 -17.25
CA SER A 54 4.80 11.59 -16.75
C SER A 54 4.69 10.37 -17.68
N ILE A 55 3.49 10.04 -18.15
CA ILE A 55 3.27 8.96 -19.13
C ILE A 55 4.08 9.23 -20.40
N THR A 56 3.98 10.45 -20.93
CA THR A 56 4.65 10.86 -22.18
C THR A 56 6.18 10.85 -22.01
N LEU A 57 6.70 11.32 -20.88
CA LEU A 57 8.12 11.25 -20.53
C LEU A 57 8.63 9.80 -20.61
N ASN A 58 7.93 8.87 -19.99
CA ASN A 58 8.34 7.46 -19.95
C ASN A 58 8.15 6.75 -21.31
N TYR A 59 7.12 7.14 -22.07
CA TYR A 59 6.93 6.66 -23.45
C TYR A 59 8.06 7.10 -24.37
N LEU A 60 8.39 8.39 -24.39
CA LEU A 60 9.48 8.94 -25.19
C LEU A 60 10.83 8.38 -24.72
N GLY A 61 11.02 8.26 -23.38
CA GLY A 61 12.17 7.59 -22.80
C GLY A 61 12.33 6.15 -23.28
N GLY A 62 11.25 5.40 -23.34
CA GLY A 62 11.23 4.04 -23.89
C GLY A 62 11.62 3.98 -25.39
N LEU A 63 11.08 4.88 -26.21
CA LEU A 63 11.46 4.99 -27.62
C LEU A 63 12.95 5.34 -27.79
N LEU A 64 13.47 6.25 -26.97
CA LEU A 64 14.87 6.64 -26.98
C LEU A 64 15.77 5.46 -26.57
N LEU A 65 15.46 4.73 -25.50
CA LEU A 65 16.20 3.57 -25.04
C LEU A 65 16.27 2.44 -26.08
N ALA A 66 15.22 2.28 -26.88
CA ALA A 66 15.19 1.28 -27.94
C ALA A 66 16.09 1.62 -29.14
N ARG A 67 16.37 2.91 -29.37
CA ARG A 67 17.23 3.38 -30.46
C ARG A 67 18.72 3.42 -30.09
N LEU A 68 19.03 3.62 -28.80
CA LEU A 68 20.41 3.82 -28.33
C LEU A 68 21.07 2.48 -27.93
N ARG A 69 22.41 2.49 -27.96
CA ARG A 69 23.26 1.36 -27.56
C ARG A 69 24.39 1.81 -26.61
N GLY A 70 24.99 0.88 -25.90
CA GLY A 70 26.17 1.12 -25.06
C GLY A 70 25.95 2.25 -24.02
N ARG A 71 26.95 3.12 -23.86
CA ARG A 71 26.94 4.20 -22.87
C ARG A 71 25.81 5.20 -23.07
N ALA A 72 25.43 5.49 -24.32
CA ALA A 72 24.32 6.39 -24.62
C ALA A 72 22.98 5.84 -24.12
N LYS A 73 22.74 4.53 -24.23
CA LYS A 73 21.55 3.87 -23.65
C LYS A 73 21.51 3.99 -22.14
N THR A 74 22.66 3.81 -21.47
CA THR A 74 22.75 3.94 -20.00
C THR A 74 22.51 5.40 -19.57
N ALA A 75 23.10 6.36 -20.27
CA ALA A 75 22.88 7.79 -19.98
C ALA A 75 21.41 8.19 -20.15
N ALA A 76 20.74 7.70 -21.21
CA ALA A 76 19.31 7.92 -21.42
C ALA A 76 18.46 7.32 -20.30
N LEU A 77 18.77 6.11 -19.82
CA LEU A 77 18.08 5.51 -18.65
C LEU A 77 18.23 6.39 -17.42
N VAL A 78 19.47 6.80 -17.11
CA VAL A 78 19.76 7.65 -15.93
C VAL A 78 18.97 8.96 -16.02
N LEU A 79 18.93 9.60 -17.20
CA LEU A 79 18.18 10.83 -17.42
C LEU A 79 16.67 10.64 -17.19
N VAL A 80 16.07 9.60 -17.73
CA VAL A 80 14.63 9.32 -17.59
C VAL A 80 14.29 9.01 -16.12
N VAL A 81 15.11 8.18 -15.45
CA VAL A 81 14.92 7.86 -14.03
C VAL A 81 15.10 9.13 -13.17
N ALA A 82 16.13 9.93 -13.43
CA ALA A 82 16.35 11.18 -12.72
C ALA A 82 15.20 12.17 -12.91
N ALA A 83 14.63 12.27 -14.12
CA ALA A 83 13.46 13.10 -14.38
C ALA A 83 12.22 12.64 -13.60
N ASN A 84 11.96 11.33 -13.52
CA ASN A 84 10.88 10.76 -12.70
C ASN A 84 11.10 11.06 -11.20
N LEU A 85 12.32 10.88 -10.70
CA LEU A 85 12.67 11.16 -9.31
C LEU A 85 12.64 12.67 -9.00
N ALA A 86 13.03 13.53 -9.94
CA ALA A 86 12.94 14.98 -9.79
C ALA A 86 11.49 15.45 -9.71
N LEU A 87 10.60 14.87 -10.54
CA LEU A 87 9.16 15.13 -10.49
C LEU A 87 8.58 14.75 -9.12
N LEU A 88 8.87 13.52 -8.66
CA LEU A 88 8.47 13.06 -7.33
C LEU A 88 9.10 13.93 -6.23
N GLY A 89 10.38 14.29 -6.39
CA GLY A 89 11.14 15.15 -5.48
C GLY A 89 10.49 16.53 -5.30
N TYR A 90 10.08 17.15 -6.37
CA TYR A 90 9.43 18.45 -6.33
C TYR A 90 8.08 18.39 -5.60
N TYR A 91 7.20 17.47 -5.98
CA TYR A 91 5.85 17.43 -5.38
C TYR A 91 5.82 16.86 -3.97
N LYS A 92 6.71 15.95 -3.63
CA LYS A 92 6.68 15.27 -2.34
C LYS A 92 7.69 15.82 -1.33
N TYR A 93 8.89 16.19 -1.76
CA TYR A 93 10.00 16.47 -0.83
C TYR A 93 10.44 17.94 -0.78
N TYR A 94 9.88 18.81 -1.61
CA TYR A 94 10.29 20.22 -1.65
C TYR A 94 10.13 20.92 -0.28
N SER A 95 8.95 20.84 0.32
CA SER A 95 8.67 21.47 1.62
C SER A 95 9.50 20.82 2.73
N PHE A 96 9.59 19.49 2.77
CA PHE A 96 10.41 18.76 3.74
C PHE A 96 11.90 19.13 3.67
N ALA A 97 12.46 19.27 2.46
CA ALA A 97 13.82 19.70 2.27
C ALA A 97 14.01 21.16 2.71
N GLY A 98 13.06 22.04 2.37
CA GLY A 98 13.06 23.44 2.78
C GLY A 98 13.05 23.62 4.29
N ASP A 99 12.13 22.93 4.98
CA ASP A 99 12.00 22.98 6.44
C ASP A 99 13.24 22.41 7.13
N THR A 100 13.77 21.30 6.60
CA THR A 100 14.98 20.67 7.15
C THR A 100 16.20 21.59 6.99
N LEU A 101 16.38 22.21 5.82
CA LEU A 101 17.48 23.15 5.59
C LEU A 101 17.32 24.42 6.44
N ALA A 102 16.09 24.93 6.58
CA ALA A 102 15.83 26.09 7.43
C ALA A 102 16.15 25.80 8.90
N ALA A 103 15.81 24.62 9.40
CA ALA A 103 16.13 24.20 10.75
C ALA A 103 17.65 24.04 10.98
N LEU A 104 18.38 23.47 9.99
CA LEU A 104 19.83 23.27 10.09
C LEU A 104 20.64 24.56 9.97
N LEU A 105 20.22 25.48 9.09
CA LEU A 105 20.94 26.71 8.77
C LEU A 105 20.41 27.92 9.53
N HIS A 106 19.38 27.75 10.35
CA HIS A 106 18.69 28.81 11.09
C HIS A 106 18.24 29.98 10.19
N ARG A 107 17.97 29.72 8.93
CA ARG A 107 17.45 30.69 7.95
C ARG A 107 16.66 30.04 6.85
N GLN A 108 15.65 30.73 6.33
CA GLN A 108 14.89 30.27 5.17
C GLN A 108 15.79 30.26 3.91
N VAL A 109 15.99 29.04 3.35
CA VAL A 109 16.85 28.83 2.17
C VAL A 109 16.03 28.70 0.91
N LEU A 110 14.90 27.96 1.01
CA LEU A 110 13.97 27.75 -0.10
C LEU A 110 12.70 28.56 0.13
N PRO A 111 12.11 29.14 -0.94
CA PRO A 111 10.80 29.79 -0.83
C PRO A 111 9.75 28.86 -0.25
N VAL A 112 8.93 29.34 0.69
CA VAL A 112 7.79 28.57 1.19
C VAL A 112 6.77 28.42 0.06
N ARG A 113 6.40 27.19 -0.26
CA ARG A 113 5.39 26.85 -1.27
C ARG A 113 4.42 25.82 -0.71
N GLU A 114 3.16 26.09 -0.81
CA GLU A 114 2.12 25.09 -0.53
C GLU A 114 1.94 24.18 -1.76
N ILE A 115 2.70 23.09 -1.78
CA ILE A 115 2.63 22.11 -2.87
C ILE A 115 1.74 20.96 -2.41
N ALA A 116 0.54 20.89 -2.95
CA ALA A 116 -0.33 19.74 -2.71
C ALA A 116 0.24 18.49 -3.41
N LEU A 117 0.27 17.38 -2.70
CA LEU A 117 0.79 16.10 -3.21
C LEU A 117 -0.23 15.48 -4.17
N PRO A 118 0.09 15.28 -5.47
CA PRO A 118 -0.81 14.62 -6.40
C PRO A 118 -1.09 13.19 -5.99
N LEU A 119 -2.36 12.82 -5.95
CA LEU A 119 -2.79 11.48 -5.54
C LEU A 119 -2.13 10.40 -6.41
N GLY A 120 -1.54 9.39 -5.77
CA GLY A 120 -0.94 8.25 -6.45
C GLY A 120 0.42 8.53 -7.13
N ILE A 121 1.00 9.74 -7.02
CA ILE A 121 2.28 10.08 -7.69
C ILE A 121 3.40 9.10 -7.35
N SER A 122 3.50 8.65 -6.11
CA SER A 122 4.50 7.66 -5.68
C SER A 122 4.29 6.31 -6.36
N PHE A 123 3.04 5.89 -6.56
CA PHE A 123 2.68 4.60 -7.19
C PHE A 123 2.93 4.62 -8.69
N TYR A 124 2.34 5.61 -9.41
CA TYR A 124 2.51 5.63 -10.86
C TYR A 124 3.94 5.97 -11.30
N THR A 125 4.71 6.72 -10.50
CA THR A 125 6.14 6.94 -10.76
C THR A 125 6.91 5.63 -10.67
N PHE A 126 6.66 4.78 -9.67
CA PHE A 126 7.30 3.48 -9.55
C PHE A 126 6.92 2.53 -10.69
N GLN A 127 5.65 2.54 -11.10
CA GLN A 127 5.20 1.78 -12.27
C GLN A 127 5.90 2.25 -13.55
N ALA A 128 5.94 3.56 -13.80
CA ALA A 128 6.59 4.15 -14.95
C ALA A 128 8.10 3.88 -14.98
N MET A 129 8.78 4.01 -13.83
CA MET A 129 10.20 3.67 -13.70
C MET A 129 10.47 2.18 -13.97
N SER A 130 9.59 1.28 -13.47
CA SER A 130 9.75 -0.16 -13.74
C SER A 130 9.71 -0.45 -15.25
N TYR A 131 8.83 0.20 -16.01
CA TYR A 131 8.76 0.05 -17.46
C TYR A 131 10.09 0.40 -18.15
N VAL A 132 10.65 1.57 -17.88
CA VAL A 132 11.90 2.00 -18.56
C VAL A 132 13.12 1.20 -18.12
N ILE A 133 13.18 0.78 -16.84
CA ILE A 133 14.28 -0.07 -16.33
C ILE A 133 14.20 -1.47 -16.92
N ASP A 134 13.01 -2.08 -16.97
CA ASP A 134 12.80 -3.42 -17.54
C ASP A 134 13.05 -3.43 -19.05
N LEU A 135 12.69 -2.37 -19.76
CA LEU A 135 13.02 -2.19 -21.16
C LEU A 135 14.55 -2.07 -21.39
N TYR A 136 15.25 -1.32 -20.53
CA TYR A 136 16.72 -1.23 -20.59
C TYR A 136 17.37 -2.60 -20.38
N ARG A 137 16.86 -3.41 -19.43
CA ARG A 137 17.33 -4.78 -19.15
C ARG A 137 17.00 -5.77 -20.25
N GLY A 138 16.08 -5.45 -21.15
CA GLY A 138 15.60 -6.34 -22.21
C GLY A 138 14.60 -7.40 -21.72
N SER A 139 14.05 -7.26 -20.52
CA SER A 139 13.07 -8.18 -19.93
C SER A 139 11.64 -7.99 -20.46
N ILE A 140 11.36 -6.86 -21.11
CA ILE A 140 10.08 -6.54 -21.76
C ILE A 140 10.31 -6.03 -23.17
N ARG A 141 9.25 -6.04 -23.98
CA ARG A 141 9.26 -5.44 -25.32
C ARG A 141 8.88 -3.97 -25.27
N LEU A 142 9.42 -3.18 -26.20
CA LEU A 142 9.05 -1.78 -26.37
C LEU A 142 7.55 -1.63 -26.64
N GLN A 143 6.86 -0.82 -25.82
CA GLN A 143 5.48 -0.43 -26.10
C GLN A 143 5.47 0.75 -27.09
N LYS A 144 5.06 0.48 -28.32
CA LYS A 144 4.99 1.48 -29.40
C LYS A 144 3.68 2.28 -29.40
N ASN A 145 2.68 1.83 -28.64
CA ASN A 145 1.38 2.50 -28.56
C ASN A 145 1.29 3.29 -27.26
N TRP A 146 1.25 4.61 -27.37
CA TRP A 146 1.13 5.51 -26.23
C TRP A 146 -0.14 5.24 -25.39
N PHE A 147 -1.28 4.94 -26.04
CA PHE A 147 -2.55 4.68 -25.34
C PHE A 147 -2.48 3.43 -24.44
N LEU A 148 -1.75 2.39 -24.87
CA LEU A 148 -1.57 1.19 -24.04
C LEU A 148 -0.65 1.45 -22.85
N LEU A 149 0.40 2.25 -23.02
CA LEU A 149 1.25 2.66 -21.89
C LEU A 149 0.50 3.58 -20.95
N ALA A 150 -0.32 4.50 -21.49
CA ALA A 150 -1.18 5.37 -20.71
C ALA A 150 -2.20 4.56 -19.90
N LEU A 151 -2.86 3.57 -20.51
CA LEU A 151 -3.74 2.66 -19.80
C LEU A 151 -3.01 1.94 -18.65
N TYR A 152 -1.82 1.40 -18.91
CA TYR A 152 -1.05 0.70 -17.87
C TYR A 152 -0.77 1.61 -16.67
N ILE A 153 -0.27 2.82 -16.90
CA ILE A 153 0.14 3.73 -15.82
C ILE A 153 -1.08 4.33 -15.09
N SER A 154 -2.16 4.66 -15.83
CA SER A 154 -3.34 5.30 -15.25
C SER A 154 -4.44 4.36 -14.80
N PHE A 155 -4.30 3.04 -15.00
CA PHE A 155 -5.38 2.07 -14.80
C PHE A 155 -5.97 2.15 -13.38
N PHE A 156 -7.22 2.57 -13.29
CA PHE A 156 -7.86 2.97 -12.04
C PHE A 156 -7.85 1.91 -10.94
N PRO A 157 -7.92 0.57 -11.21
CA PRO A 157 -7.87 -0.42 -10.15
C PRO A 157 -6.56 -0.43 -9.37
N GLN A 158 -5.43 -0.05 -9.98
CA GLN A 158 -4.11 -0.09 -9.35
C GLN A 158 -3.57 1.30 -8.97
N LEU A 159 -4.13 2.39 -9.53
CA LEU A 159 -3.53 3.71 -9.59
C LEU A 159 -3.23 4.35 -8.22
N VAL A 160 -4.15 4.26 -7.26
CA VAL A 160 -4.08 5.06 -6.02
C VAL A 160 -3.29 4.34 -4.92
N ALA A 161 -3.65 3.10 -4.59
CA ALA A 161 -3.02 2.28 -3.56
C ALA A 161 -3.23 0.78 -3.83
N GLY A 162 -3.40 0.40 -5.09
CA GLY A 162 -3.44 -1.00 -5.50
C GLY A 162 -2.06 -1.66 -5.36
N PRO A 163 -1.94 -2.96 -5.70
CA PRO A 163 -0.65 -3.58 -5.91
C PRO A 163 0.19 -2.77 -6.91
N ILE A 164 1.50 -2.60 -6.63
CA ILE A 164 2.42 -2.00 -7.60
C ILE A 164 2.68 -3.06 -8.68
N VAL A 165 1.83 -3.04 -9.71
CA VAL A 165 1.91 -3.99 -10.83
C VAL A 165 3.00 -3.53 -11.79
N ARG A 166 3.96 -4.40 -12.09
CA ARG A 166 5.01 -4.12 -13.07
C ARG A 166 4.49 -4.31 -14.49
N TYR A 167 5.07 -3.59 -15.45
CA TYR A 167 4.66 -3.71 -16.86
C TYR A 167 4.78 -5.15 -17.38
N SER A 168 5.85 -5.86 -16.98
CA SER A 168 6.08 -7.27 -17.32
C SER A 168 4.96 -8.23 -16.88
N GLU A 169 4.23 -7.88 -15.84
CA GLU A 169 3.12 -8.70 -15.28
C GLU A 169 1.82 -8.56 -16.10
N VAL A 170 1.66 -7.46 -16.83
CA VAL A 170 0.44 -7.15 -17.57
C VAL A 170 0.65 -6.94 -19.09
N GLU A 171 1.88 -6.95 -19.59
CA GLU A 171 2.21 -6.70 -21.01
C GLU A 171 1.35 -7.56 -21.96
N ALA A 172 1.29 -8.87 -21.72
CA ALA A 172 0.50 -9.79 -22.54
C ALA A 172 -1.00 -9.49 -22.43
N GLN A 173 -1.48 -9.17 -21.24
CA GLN A 173 -2.89 -8.92 -20.94
C GLN A 173 -3.38 -7.58 -21.52
N LEU A 174 -2.49 -6.60 -21.68
CA LEU A 174 -2.81 -5.34 -22.37
C LEU A 174 -3.07 -5.56 -23.86
N ARG A 175 -2.39 -6.53 -24.48
CA ARG A 175 -2.54 -6.86 -25.90
C ARG A 175 -3.74 -7.78 -26.16
N SER A 176 -3.84 -8.83 -25.34
CA SER A 176 -4.92 -9.82 -25.47
C SER A 176 -5.25 -10.38 -24.10
N ARG A 177 -6.54 -10.35 -23.75
CA ARG A 177 -7.08 -10.96 -22.55
C ARG A 177 -8.52 -11.39 -22.74
N THR A 178 -8.93 -12.40 -22.02
CA THR A 178 -10.32 -12.84 -21.92
C THR A 178 -10.90 -12.38 -20.60
N ALA A 179 -12.05 -11.72 -20.63
CA ALA A 179 -12.85 -11.39 -19.47
C ALA A 179 -14.03 -12.38 -19.43
N ASP A 180 -13.78 -13.59 -18.93
CA ASP A 180 -14.77 -14.64 -18.81
C ASP A 180 -15.68 -14.46 -17.59
N LEU A 181 -16.74 -15.23 -17.52
CA LEU A 181 -17.69 -15.17 -16.40
C LEU A 181 -17.06 -15.64 -15.09
N THR A 182 -16.17 -16.63 -15.15
CA THR A 182 -15.46 -17.16 -13.98
C THR A 182 -14.57 -16.09 -13.32
N GLY A 183 -13.76 -15.40 -14.12
CA GLY A 183 -12.95 -14.27 -13.65
C GLY A 183 -13.78 -13.10 -13.12
N PHE A 184 -14.93 -12.85 -13.75
CA PHE A 184 -15.85 -11.80 -13.31
C PHE A 184 -16.49 -12.13 -11.94
N CYS A 185 -17.00 -13.35 -11.76
CA CYS A 185 -17.56 -13.81 -10.47
C CYS A 185 -16.49 -13.82 -9.36
N TYR A 186 -15.28 -14.28 -9.67
CA TYR A 186 -14.15 -14.20 -8.75
C TYR A 186 -13.83 -12.74 -8.39
N GLY A 187 -13.86 -11.85 -9.38
CA GLY A 187 -13.63 -10.43 -9.18
C GLY A 187 -14.65 -9.79 -8.23
N ILE A 188 -15.93 -10.11 -8.38
CA ILE A 188 -16.97 -9.66 -7.45
C ILE A 188 -16.71 -10.20 -6.04
N LYS A 189 -16.41 -11.50 -5.91
CA LYS A 189 -16.07 -12.13 -4.64
C LYS A 189 -14.93 -11.41 -3.92
N ARG A 190 -13.83 -11.18 -4.61
CA ARG A 190 -12.65 -10.48 -4.06
C ARG A 190 -12.96 -9.04 -3.70
N PHE A 191 -13.72 -8.34 -4.55
CA PHE A 191 -14.12 -6.96 -4.30
C PHE A 191 -14.98 -6.84 -3.04
N LEU A 192 -15.99 -7.71 -2.86
CA LEU A 192 -16.84 -7.72 -1.68
C LEU A 192 -16.08 -8.05 -0.39
N TYR A 193 -15.12 -8.98 -0.41
CA TYR A 193 -14.23 -9.22 0.73
C TYR A 193 -13.40 -7.97 1.06
N GLY A 194 -12.82 -7.32 0.05
CA GLY A 194 -12.05 -6.10 0.25
C GLY A 194 -12.91 -4.96 0.81
N LEU A 195 -14.10 -4.77 0.26
CA LEU A 195 -15.06 -3.76 0.73
C LEU A 195 -15.46 -3.99 2.19
N SER A 196 -15.75 -5.24 2.55
CA SER A 196 -16.13 -5.61 3.92
C SER A 196 -14.97 -5.41 4.91
N LYS A 197 -13.74 -5.76 4.54
CA LYS A 197 -12.54 -5.45 5.33
C LYS A 197 -12.42 -3.94 5.59
N LYS A 198 -12.62 -3.15 4.54
CA LYS A 198 -12.50 -1.69 4.62
C LYS A 198 -13.62 -1.07 5.45
N VAL A 199 -14.86 -1.39 5.15
CA VAL A 199 -16.02 -0.68 5.72
C VAL A 199 -16.37 -1.20 7.12
N ILE A 200 -16.41 -2.52 7.31
CA ILE A 200 -16.85 -3.11 8.58
C ILE A 200 -15.74 -3.08 9.63
N LEU A 201 -14.50 -3.46 9.24
CA LEU A 201 -13.41 -3.60 10.19
C LEU A 201 -12.53 -2.36 10.25
N SER A 202 -11.94 -1.95 9.12
CA SER A 202 -10.97 -0.85 9.12
C SER A 202 -11.57 0.46 9.60
N ASN A 203 -12.76 0.89 9.11
CA ASN A 203 -13.36 2.15 9.51
C ASN A 203 -13.71 2.18 11.01
N CYS A 204 -14.14 1.03 11.59
CA CYS A 204 -14.39 0.94 13.02
C CYS A 204 -13.10 1.12 13.84
N PHE A 205 -12.02 0.41 13.45
CA PHE A 205 -10.74 0.57 14.13
C PHE A 205 -10.12 1.95 13.90
N ALA A 206 -10.36 2.56 12.74
CA ALA A 206 -9.92 3.91 12.43
C ALA A 206 -10.52 4.94 13.39
N ALA A 207 -11.84 4.87 13.63
CA ALA A 207 -12.52 5.78 14.55
C ALA A 207 -11.91 5.68 15.96
N ARG A 208 -11.71 4.44 16.46
CA ARG A 208 -11.12 4.22 17.78
C ARG A 208 -9.63 4.61 17.85
N ALA A 209 -8.86 4.33 16.82
CA ALA A 209 -7.47 4.76 16.74
C ALA A 209 -7.37 6.29 16.71
N ASP A 210 -8.20 6.98 15.94
CA ASP A 210 -8.20 8.45 15.86
C ASP A 210 -8.63 9.09 17.19
N GLU A 211 -9.61 8.51 17.91
CA GLU A 211 -9.97 8.94 19.26
C GLU A 211 -8.78 8.86 20.23
N VAL A 212 -8.09 7.71 20.28
CA VAL A 212 -6.98 7.51 21.22
C VAL A 212 -5.76 8.35 20.83
N PHE A 213 -5.35 8.33 19.57
CA PHE A 213 -4.20 9.11 19.09
C PHE A 213 -4.45 10.62 19.03
N GLY A 214 -5.70 11.05 19.17
CA GLY A 214 -6.09 12.46 19.35
C GLY A 214 -5.86 12.99 20.76
N LEU A 215 -5.62 12.10 21.74
CA LEU A 215 -5.31 12.48 23.11
C LEU A 215 -3.86 12.95 23.25
N SER A 216 -3.59 13.77 24.26
CA SER A 216 -2.22 14.12 24.63
C SER A 216 -1.48 12.87 25.15
N PRO A 217 -0.36 12.46 24.56
CA PRO A 217 0.35 11.23 24.95
C PRO A 217 0.79 11.21 26.41
N GLU A 218 1.02 12.39 27.01
CA GLU A 218 1.40 12.54 28.44
C GLU A 218 0.27 12.16 29.38
N LEU A 219 -0.98 12.22 28.92
CA LEU A 219 -2.18 11.93 29.70
C LEU A 219 -2.75 10.53 29.43
N VAL A 220 -2.14 9.77 28.53
CA VAL A 220 -2.59 8.44 28.14
C VAL A 220 -1.94 7.38 29.03
N SER A 221 -2.77 6.50 29.62
CA SER A 221 -2.28 5.35 30.40
C SER A 221 -1.64 4.28 29.50
N THR A 222 -0.70 3.50 30.04
CA THR A 222 -0.04 2.40 29.31
C THR A 222 -1.03 1.40 28.66
N PRO A 223 -2.08 0.92 29.36
CA PRO A 223 -3.09 0.05 28.72
C PRO A 223 -3.81 0.73 27.56
N LEU A 224 -4.14 2.03 27.67
CA LEU A 224 -4.80 2.78 26.61
C LEU A 224 -3.86 3.02 25.41
N ALA A 225 -2.58 3.29 25.65
CA ALA A 225 -1.58 3.44 24.60
C ALA A 225 -1.43 2.15 23.77
N TRP A 226 -1.37 0.99 24.42
CA TRP A 226 -1.33 -0.31 23.73
C TRP A 226 -2.64 -0.62 23.00
N LEU A 227 -3.79 -0.27 23.57
CA LEU A 227 -5.09 -0.44 22.94
C LEU A 227 -5.20 0.41 21.65
N GLY A 228 -4.79 1.67 21.71
CA GLY A 228 -4.72 2.56 20.54
C GLY A 228 -3.78 2.02 19.46
N ALA A 229 -2.60 1.55 19.86
CA ALA A 229 -1.64 0.91 18.96
C ALA A 229 -2.21 -0.36 18.29
N LEU A 230 -2.99 -1.16 19.03
CA LEU A 230 -3.68 -2.34 18.50
C LEU A 230 -4.78 -1.96 17.50
N TYR A 231 -5.61 -0.96 17.82
CA TYR A 231 -6.62 -0.45 16.88
C TYR A 231 -5.97 0.03 15.58
N TYR A 232 -4.89 0.78 15.66
CA TYR A 232 -4.19 1.24 14.46
C TYR A 232 -3.54 0.09 13.68
N THR A 233 -2.99 -0.91 14.37
CA THR A 233 -2.42 -2.12 13.76
C THR A 233 -3.45 -2.88 12.92
N LEU A 234 -4.67 -3.02 13.42
CA LEU A 234 -5.77 -3.64 12.69
C LEU A 234 -6.32 -2.73 11.59
N GLN A 235 -6.45 -1.42 11.87
CA GLN A 235 -6.87 -0.43 10.88
C GLN A 235 -5.98 -0.47 9.64
N ILE A 236 -4.66 -0.30 9.78
CA ILE A 236 -3.74 -0.24 8.62
C ILE A 236 -3.76 -1.53 7.82
N TYR A 237 -3.88 -2.68 8.46
CA TYR A 237 -3.97 -3.97 7.77
C TYR A 237 -5.27 -4.11 7.00
N TYR A 238 -6.41 -3.86 7.62
CA TYR A 238 -7.71 -4.04 6.97
C TYR A 238 -7.99 -2.95 5.94
N ASP A 239 -7.50 -1.73 6.15
CA ASP A 239 -7.58 -0.65 5.17
C ASP A 239 -6.84 -1.02 3.88
N PHE A 240 -5.57 -1.36 4.02
CA PHE A 240 -4.71 -1.59 2.87
C PHE A 240 -4.93 -2.97 2.22
N SER A 241 -5.09 -4.04 3.01
CA SER A 241 -5.43 -5.34 2.43
C SER A 241 -6.82 -5.35 1.79
N GLY A 242 -7.78 -4.61 2.35
CA GLY A 242 -9.11 -4.43 1.78
C GLY A 242 -9.06 -3.71 0.43
N TYR A 243 -8.29 -2.61 0.36
CA TYR A 243 -8.09 -1.90 -0.91
C TYR A 243 -7.40 -2.79 -1.96
N SER A 244 -6.38 -3.54 -1.56
CA SER A 244 -5.68 -4.48 -2.45
C SER A 244 -6.61 -5.58 -2.96
N ASP A 245 -7.49 -6.14 -2.11
CA ASP A 245 -8.49 -7.12 -2.53
C ASP A 245 -9.51 -6.53 -3.51
N MET A 246 -9.98 -5.29 -3.27
CA MET A 246 -10.84 -4.58 -4.21
C MET A 246 -10.14 -4.36 -5.55
N ALA A 247 -8.87 -3.93 -5.55
CA ALA A 247 -8.08 -3.71 -6.76
C ALA A 247 -7.87 -4.99 -7.57
N ILE A 248 -7.51 -6.10 -6.91
CA ILE A 248 -7.38 -7.43 -7.54
C ILE A 248 -8.73 -7.89 -8.12
N GLY A 249 -9.80 -7.69 -7.36
CA GLY A 249 -11.16 -8.01 -7.80
C GLY A 249 -11.57 -7.22 -9.05
N LEU A 250 -11.34 -5.90 -9.06
CA LEU A 250 -11.59 -5.04 -10.22
C LEU A 250 -10.74 -5.46 -11.43
N GLY A 251 -9.45 -5.74 -11.22
CA GLY A 251 -8.60 -6.27 -12.27
C GLY A 251 -9.20 -7.53 -12.90
N ALA A 252 -9.64 -8.50 -12.08
CA ALA A 252 -10.23 -9.76 -12.53
C ALA A 252 -11.54 -9.55 -13.31
N MET A 253 -12.40 -8.59 -12.91
CA MET A 253 -13.63 -8.26 -13.64
C MET A 253 -13.37 -7.78 -15.07
N PHE A 254 -12.22 -7.13 -15.31
CA PHE A 254 -11.77 -6.67 -16.63
C PHE A 254 -10.80 -7.64 -17.33
N GLY A 255 -10.59 -8.84 -16.80
CA GLY A 255 -9.72 -9.86 -17.38
C GLY A 255 -8.24 -9.68 -17.09
N PHE A 256 -7.87 -8.84 -16.10
CA PHE A 256 -6.50 -8.70 -15.62
C PHE A 256 -6.25 -9.55 -14.37
N THR A 257 -5.04 -10.08 -14.26
CA THR A 257 -4.57 -10.77 -13.06
C THR A 257 -3.48 -9.93 -12.40
N PHE A 258 -3.77 -9.42 -11.20
CA PHE A 258 -2.82 -8.68 -10.41
C PHE A 258 -2.16 -9.55 -9.34
N PRO A 259 -0.92 -9.26 -8.94
CA PRO A 259 -0.23 -9.98 -7.88
C PRO A 259 -0.86 -9.74 -6.52
N GLU A 260 -0.77 -10.73 -5.63
CA GLU A 260 -1.16 -10.59 -4.22
C GLU A 260 -0.24 -9.60 -3.50
N ASN A 261 -0.81 -8.80 -2.60
CA ASN A 261 -0.08 -7.78 -1.87
C ASN A 261 0.08 -8.11 -0.38
N PHE A 262 -0.74 -9.03 0.14
CA PHE A 262 -0.73 -9.47 1.54
C PHE A 262 -0.90 -10.98 1.66
N ASN A 263 -0.16 -11.59 2.60
CA ASN A 263 -0.29 -13.01 2.94
C ASN A 263 -0.24 -13.22 4.45
N TYR A 264 -1.28 -12.75 5.18
CA TYR A 264 -1.42 -12.87 6.64
C TYR A 264 -0.14 -12.49 7.40
N PRO A 265 0.32 -11.24 7.28
CA PRO A 265 1.62 -10.80 7.79
C PRO A 265 1.77 -10.90 9.30
N TYR A 266 0.68 -10.79 10.05
CA TYR A 266 0.71 -10.88 11.53
C TYR A 266 0.90 -12.30 12.08
N LEU A 267 0.96 -13.31 11.21
CA LEU A 267 1.37 -14.67 11.58
C LEU A 267 2.89 -14.91 11.49
N SER A 268 3.65 -13.91 11.09
CA SER A 268 5.10 -14.02 10.87
C SER A 268 5.86 -14.29 12.16
N LYS A 269 6.90 -15.09 12.06
CA LYS A 269 7.80 -15.46 13.17
C LYS A 269 8.99 -14.51 13.31
N THR A 270 9.28 -13.72 12.27
CA THR A 270 10.37 -12.76 12.22
C THR A 270 9.94 -11.52 11.47
N VAL A 271 10.60 -10.38 11.71
CA VAL A 271 10.37 -9.13 10.95
C VAL A 271 10.74 -9.33 9.47
N SER A 272 11.75 -10.14 9.19
CA SER A 272 12.10 -10.54 7.82
C SER A 272 10.99 -11.31 7.11
N GLU A 273 10.27 -12.19 7.81
CA GLU A 273 9.11 -12.90 7.27
C GLU A 273 7.92 -11.95 7.10
N PHE A 274 7.72 -11.02 8.06
CA PHE A 274 6.67 -10.01 7.99
C PHE A 274 6.75 -9.23 6.68
N TRP A 275 7.91 -8.71 6.28
CA TRP A 275 8.10 -7.95 5.05
C TRP A 275 7.95 -8.80 3.77
N ARG A 276 8.07 -10.11 3.84
CA ARG A 276 7.74 -11.02 2.73
C ARG A 276 6.24 -11.26 2.57
N ARG A 277 5.43 -10.87 3.58
CA ARG A 277 3.98 -11.07 3.62
C ARG A 277 3.18 -9.76 3.61
N TRP A 278 3.84 -8.64 3.94
CA TRP A 278 3.28 -7.29 3.97
C TRP A 278 3.73 -6.51 2.76
N HIS A 279 2.76 -5.87 2.06
CA HIS A 279 3.01 -5.02 0.88
C HIS A 279 4.03 -5.64 -0.08
N MET A 280 3.73 -6.88 -0.49
CA MET A 280 4.65 -7.76 -1.21
C MET A 280 5.12 -7.13 -2.53
N THR A 281 4.23 -6.36 -3.19
CA THR A 281 4.55 -5.70 -4.47
C THR A 281 5.55 -4.57 -4.30
N LEU A 282 5.46 -3.76 -3.24
CA LEU A 282 6.45 -2.74 -2.92
C LEU A 282 7.80 -3.36 -2.53
N SER A 283 7.77 -4.38 -1.67
CA SER A 283 8.97 -5.14 -1.26
C SER A 283 9.65 -5.77 -2.48
N GLY A 284 8.86 -6.32 -3.41
CA GLY A 284 9.33 -6.84 -4.69
C GLY A 284 9.94 -5.75 -5.56
N TRP A 285 9.32 -4.57 -5.64
CA TRP A 285 9.84 -3.44 -6.39
C TRP A 285 11.21 -2.98 -5.86
N PHE A 286 11.32 -2.71 -4.55
CA PHE A 286 12.60 -2.33 -3.95
C PHE A 286 13.68 -3.41 -4.08
N ARG A 287 13.29 -4.70 -4.00
CA ARG A 287 14.22 -5.81 -4.22
C ARG A 287 14.80 -5.78 -5.63
N GLU A 288 13.94 -5.69 -6.66
CA GLU A 288 14.35 -5.78 -8.06
C GLU A 288 15.08 -4.52 -8.56
N TYR A 289 14.64 -3.33 -8.14
CA TYR A 289 15.13 -2.07 -8.71
C TYR A 289 16.12 -1.32 -7.81
N LEU A 290 16.29 -1.72 -6.55
CA LEU A 290 17.26 -1.10 -5.64
C LEU A 290 18.20 -2.14 -5.01
N TYR A 291 17.69 -3.16 -4.33
CA TYR A 291 18.53 -4.11 -3.58
C TYR A 291 19.46 -4.93 -4.49
N ILE A 292 18.92 -5.54 -5.54
CA ILE A 292 19.71 -6.35 -6.50
C ILE A 292 20.75 -5.50 -7.25
N PRO A 293 20.43 -4.31 -7.80
CA PRO A 293 21.42 -3.43 -8.41
C PRO A 293 22.56 -2.99 -7.49
N LEU A 294 22.28 -2.82 -6.19
CA LEU A 294 23.33 -2.51 -5.18
C LEU A 294 24.25 -3.71 -4.86
N GLY A 295 24.04 -4.88 -5.50
CA GLY A 295 24.79 -6.11 -5.31
C GLY A 295 24.05 -7.18 -4.49
N GLY A 296 22.87 -6.89 -3.96
CA GLY A 296 22.04 -7.84 -3.20
C GLY A 296 22.79 -8.42 -1.99
N SER A 297 22.77 -9.76 -1.87
CA SER A 297 23.50 -10.51 -0.83
C SER A 297 24.78 -11.20 -1.35
N ARG A 298 25.22 -10.91 -2.59
CA ARG A 298 26.31 -11.64 -3.25
C ARG A 298 27.70 -11.15 -2.80
N ASN A 299 27.82 -9.89 -2.36
CA ASN A 299 29.09 -9.21 -2.09
C ASN A 299 29.45 -9.20 -0.59
N GLY A 300 29.15 -10.28 0.12
CA GLY A 300 29.47 -10.46 1.53
C GLY A 300 28.47 -9.80 2.51
N GLN A 301 28.65 -10.11 3.79
CA GLN A 301 27.71 -9.73 4.84
C GLN A 301 27.62 -8.21 5.04
N ARG A 302 28.77 -7.50 5.10
CA ARG A 302 28.79 -6.04 5.30
C ARG A 302 28.02 -5.30 4.20
N ARG A 303 28.22 -5.68 2.94
CA ARG A 303 27.50 -5.08 1.82
C ARG A 303 25.99 -5.37 1.87
N THR A 304 25.63 -6.59 2.28
CA THR A 304 24.22 -6.97 2.47
C THR A 304 23.54 -6.12 3.54
N LEU A 305 24.19 -5.88 4.68
CA LEU A 305 23.64 -5.05 5.75
C LEU A 305 23.48 -3.58 5.30
N PHE A 306 24.47 -3.05 4.59
CA PHE A 306 24.39 -1.72 3.98
C PHE A 306 23.21 -1.62 2.98
N ASN A 307 23.05 -2.61 2.12
CA ASN A 307 21.95 -2.65 1.15
C ASN A 307 20.58 -2.68 1.84
N LEU A 308 20.43 -3.45 2.93
CA LEU A 308 19.21 -3.45 3.74
C LEU A 308 18.93 -2.08 4.35
N PHE A 309 19.96 -1.43 4.90
CA PHE A 309 19.85 -0.09 5.44
C PHE A 309 19.35 0.90 4.37
N VAL A 310 19.99 0.93 3.19
CA VAL A 310 19.60 1.82 2.09
C VAL A 310 18.17 1.56 1.62
N VAL A 311 17.78 0.28 1.48
CA VAL A 311 16.42 -0.08 1.04
C VAL A 311 15.37 0.40 2.04
N PHE A 312 15.58 0.20 3.34
CA PHE A 312 14.58 0.60 4.34
C PHE A 312 14.55 2.11 4.59
N LEU A 313 15.70 2.78 4.46
CA LEU A 313 15.75 4.25 4.42
C LEU A 313 14.92 4.79 3.22
N ALA A 314 15.14 4.23 2.03
CA ALA A 314 14.38 4.61 0.83
C ALA A 314 12.88 4.27 0.97
N THR A 315 12.55 3.14 1.62
CA THR A 315 11.15 2.76 1.90
C THR A 315 10.49 3.75 2.85
N GLY A 316 11.18 4.18 3.90
CA GLY A 316 10.69 5.22 4.82
C GLY A 316 10.42 6.53 4.09
N LEU A 317 11.37 7.03 3.33
CA LEU A 317 11.22 8.22 2.50
C LEU A 317 10.07 8.08 1.49
N TRP A 318 9.92 6.91 0.85
CA TRP A 318 8.82 6.67 -0.09
C TRP A 318 7.44 6.81 0.56
N HIS A 319 7.28 6.42 1.82
CA HIS A 319 6.01 6.55 2.53
C HIS A 319 5.65 8.00 2.82
N GLY A 320 6.60 8.84 3.22
CA GLY A 320 6.26 10.24 3.52
C GLY A 320 7.48 11.13 3.67
N ALA A 321 7.28 12.41 3.38
CA ALA A 321 8.27 13.47 3.51
C ALA A 321 8.23 14.07 4.93
N ASN A 322 8.61 13.27 5.92
CA ASN A 322 8.71 13.70 7.31
C ASN A 322 9.71 12.78 8.05
N TRP A 323 10.37 13.30 9.07
CA TRP A 323 11.38 12.60 9.84
C TRP A 323 10.85 11.35 10.57
N GLN A 324 9.57 11.29 10.91
CA GLN A 324 8.97 10.09 11.49
C GLN A 324 9.00 8.88 10.54
N PHE A 325 8.83 9.11 9.22
CA PHE A 325 8.93 8.03 8.23
C PHE A 325 10.38 7.57 8.03
N VAL A 326 11.33 8.50 8.13
CA VAL A 326 12.76 8.16 8.16
C VAL A 326 13.06 7.29 9.38
N ALA A 327 12.61 7.69 10.57
CA ALA A 327 12.77 6.90 11.81
C ALA A 327 12.08 5.53 11.71
N TRP A 328 10.90 5.47 11.12
CA TRP A 328 10.19 4.21 10.87
C TRP A 328 10.99 3.28 9.93
N GLY A 329 11.52 3.79 8.83
CA GLY A 329 12.39 3.02 7.93
C GLY A 329 13.65 2.53 8.65
N MET A 330 14.28 3.39 9.46
CA MET A 330 15.44 3.03 10.26
C MET A 330 15.14 1.98 11.33
N TRP A 331 13.96 2.04 11.97
CA TRP A 331 13.48 1.01 12.90
C TRP A 331 13.54 -0.38 12.27
N TYR A 332 12.98 -0.52 11.07
CA TYR A 332 13.00 -1.81 10.37
C TYR A 332 14.38 -2.18 9.82
N ALA A 333 15.17 -1.22 9.38
CA ALA A 333 16.56 -1.48 8.97
C ALA A 333 17.37 -2.09 10.13
N VAL A 334 17.26 -1.51 11.32
CA VAL A 334 17.96 -2.01 12.53
C VAL A 334 17.46 -3.41 12.89
N LEU A 335 16.14 -3.63 12.96
CA LEU A 335 15.57 -4.94 13.30
C LEU A 335 16.03 -6.04 12.32
N LEU A 336 16.01 -5.76 11.02
CA LEU A 336 16.44 -6.73 10.00
C LEU A 336 17.95 -7.02 10.06
N ILE A 337 18.75 -6.01 10.38
CA ILE A 337 20.18 -6.19 10.61
C ILE A 337 20.41 -7.05 11.85
N LEU A 338 19.71 -6.78 12.95
CA LEU A 338 19.79 -7.58 14.19
C LEU A 338 19.33 -9.02 13.96
N GLU A 339 18.21 -9.25 13.27
CA GLU A 339 17.75 -10.60 12.91
C GLU A 339 18.75 -11.38 12.07
N ARG A 340 19.52 -10.68 11.23
CA ARG A 340 20.49 -11.31 10.35
C ARG A 340 21.85 -11.56 11.02
N THR A 341 22.13 -10.88 12.11
CA THR A 341 23.42 -10.93 12.83
C THR A 341 23.26 -11.58 14.20
N VAL A 342 22.79 -10.83 15.16
CA VAL A 342 22.78 -11.20 16.59
C VAL A 342 21.60 -12.10 16.93
N LEU A 343 20.40 -11.78 16.44
CA LEU A 343 19.16 -12.46 16.83
C LEU A 343 18.88 -13.74 16.03
N LYS A 344 19.65 -14.06 15.00
CA LYS A 344 19.41 -15.23 14.15
C LYS A 344 19.32 -16.52 14.96
N LYS A 345 20.39 -16.86 15.67
CA LYS A 345 20.47 -18.09 16.49
C LYS A 345 19.46 -18.10 17.65
N PRO A 346 19.30 -17.01 18.44
CA PRO A 346 18.27 -16.94 19.46
C PRO A 346 16.85 -17.21 18.92
N LEU A 347 16.44 -16.56 17.84
CA LEU A 347 15.10 -16.72 17.27
C LEU A 347 14.84 -18.12 16.72
N GLU A 348 15.86 -18.80 16.18
CA GLU A 348 15.76 -20.19 15.71
C GLU A 348 15.51 -21.19 16.85
N ARG A 349 15.90 -20.87 18.10
CA ARG A 349 15.75 -21.71 19.28
C ARG A 349 14.45 -21.48 20.06
N LEU A 350 13.81 -20.35 19.87
CA LEU A 350 12.60 -19.97 20.59
C LEU A 350 11.35 -20.67 20.02
N PRO A 351 10.37 -21.04 20.87
CA PRO A 351 9.11 -21.59 20.41
C PRO A 351 8.33 -20.58 19.57
N VAL A 352 7.54 -21.11 18.62
CA VAL A 352 6.78 -20.28 17.64
C VAL A 352 5.91 -19.19 18.28
N PRO A 353 5.19 -19.39 19.38
CA PRO A 353 4.42 -18.31 20.01
C PRO A 353 5.28 -17.13 20.44
N VAL A 354 6.49 -17.40 20.98
CA VAL A 354 7.41 -16.34 21.45
C VAL A 354 7.98 -15.56 20.28
N THR A 355 8.39 -16.22 19.20
CA THR A 355 8.88 -15.52 18.00
C THR A 355 7.80 -14.69 17.33
N ARG A 356 6.54 -15.15 17.31
CA ARG A 356 5.41 -14.36 16.84
C ARG A 356 5.14 -13.15 17.71
N LEU A 357 5.18 -13.31 19.03
CA LEU A 357 5.01 -12.19 19.97
C LEU A 357 6.10 -11.13 19.76
N TYR A 358 7.37 -11.55 19.66
CA TYR A 358 8.48 -10.66 19.31
C TYR A 358 8.18 -9.87 18.04
N THR A 359 7.81 -10.56 16.96
CA THR A 359 7.53 -9.92 15.69
C THR A 359 6.35 -8.93 15.79
N LEU A 360 5.26 -9.33 16.46
CA LEU A 360 4.09 -8.47 16.67
C LEU A 360 4.44 -7.22 17.46
N VAL A 361 5.20 -7.33 18.55
CA VAL A 361 5.65 -6.17 19.34
C VAL A 361 6.48 -5.23 18.48
N CYS A 362 7.47 -5.75 17.74
CA CYS A 362 8.29 -4.94 16.83
C CYS A 362 7.45 -4.21 15.77
N VAL A 363 6.45 -4.90 15.21
CA VAL A 363 5.58 -4.35 14.17
C VAL A 363 4.62 -3.31 14.74
N VAL A 364 3.98 -3.57 15.88
CA VAL A 364 3.09 -2.61 16.56
C VAL A 364 3.86 -1.33 16.92
N CYS A 365 5.07 -1.45 17.47
CA CYS A 365 5.94 -0.30 17.72
C CYS A 365 6.23 0.48 16.42
N GLY A 366 6.56 -0.23 15.32
CA GLY A 366 6.73 0.40 14.01
C GLY A 366 5.48 1.16 13.54
N TRP A 367 4.29 0.63 13.76
CA TRP A 367 3.04 1.30 13.40
C TRP A 367 2.76 2.56 14.24
N VAL A 368 3.16 2.58 15.51
CA VAL A 368 3.07 3.80 16.34
C VAL A 368 3.95 4.91 15.79
N LEU A 369 5.19 4.63 15.40
CA LEU A 369 6.04 5.59 14.69
C LEU A 369 5.41 6.08 13.40
N PHE A 370 4.82 5.18 12.63
CA PHE A 370 4.17 5.51 11.37
C PHE A 370 2.94 6.43 11.54
N ARG A 371 2.18 6.22 12.63
CA ARG A 371 0.95 6.99 12.94
C ARG A 371 1.22 8.36 13.54
N ALA A 372 2.28 8.49 14.30
CA ALA A 372 2.60 9.71 15.03
C ALA A 372 2.75 10.92 14.08
N PRO A 373 2.31 12.13 14.47
CA PRO A 373 2.44 13.32 13.62
C PRO A 373 3.86 13.89 13.53
N GLY A 374 4.84 13.29 14.21
CA GLY A 374 6.25 13.67 14.19
C GLY A 374 7.07 12.87 15.20
N LEU A 375 8.40 13.07 15.19
CA LEU A 375 9.33 12.31 16.04
C LEU A 375 9.06 12.50 17.54
N ARG A 376 8.80 13.75 17.98
CA ARG A 376 8.51 14.04 19.38
C ARG A 376 7.27 13.32 19.85
N ALA A 377 6.19 13.40 19.10
CA ALA A 377 4.95 12.67 19.41
C ALA A 377 5.18 11.16 19.43
N GLY A 378 5.92 10.62 18.45
CA GLY A 378 6.30 9.20 18.44
C GLY A 378 7.04 8.78 19.71
N ALA A 379 8.03 9.57 20.16
CA ALA A 379 8.76 9.30 21.38
C ALA A 379 7.87 9.33 22.63
N LEU A 380 6.91 10.28 22.71
CA LEU A 380 5.94 10.37 23.81
C LEU A 380 4.98 9.18 23.82
N TRP A 381 4.51 8.73 22.66
CA TRP A 381 3.70 7.51 22.54
C TRP A 381 4.48 6.26 22.98
N PHE A 382 5.78 6.14 22.59
CA PHE A 382 6.64 5.06 23.10
C PHE A 382 6.79 5.12 24.61
N LYS A 383 7.00 6.32 25.18
CA LYS A 383 7.04 6.50 26.64
C LYS A 383 5.74 6.02 27.28
N ALA A 384 4.57 6.43 26.76
CA ALA A 384 3.28 6.00 27.26
C ALA A 384 3.07 4.48 27.21
N MET A 385 3.57 3.82 26.16
CA MET A 385 3.48 2.36 26.01
C MET A 385 4.35 1.57 27.00
N TRP A 386 5.53 2.08 27.38
CA TRP A 386 6.54 1.31 28.11
C TRP A 386 6.78 1.81 29.54
N MET A 387 6.35 3.01 29.87
CA MET A 387 6.52 3.60 31.21
C MET A 387 5.15 3.89 31.82
N PRO A 388 4.89 3.49 33.08
CA PRO A 388 3.67 3.85 33.78
C PRO A 388 3.47 5.37 33.80
N THR A 389 2.32 5.82 33.29
CA THR A 389 1.96 7.25 33.25
C THR A 389 0.87 7.55 34.23
N VAL A 390 0.82 8.80 34.72
CA VAL A 390 -0.19 9.28 35.69
C VAL A 390 -1.58 9.41 35.05
N GLY A 391 -1.69 9.30 33.73
CA GLY A 391 -2.93 9.49 32.95
C GLY A 391 -4.04 8.45 33.17
N PHE A 392 -3.80 7.41 33.97
CA PHE A 392 -4.78 6.34 34.18
C PHE A 392 -6.15 6.81 34.64
N ALA A 393 -6.18 7.79 35.56
CA ALA A 393 -7.43 8.35 36.09
C ALA A 393 -8.13 9.31 35.10
N ALA A 394 -7.36 10.00 34.23
CA ALA A 394 -7.93 10.98 33.30
C ALA A 394 -8.65 10.29 32.11
N TYR A 395 -8.08 9.22 31.59
CA TYR A 395 -8.62 8.49 30.45
C TYR A 395 -8.61 6.97 30.69
N PRO A 396 -9.67 6.43 31.38
CA PRO A 396 -9.74 4.99 31.62
C PRO A 396 -9.94 4.23 30.31
N ALA A 397 -9.16 3.17 30.09
CA ALA A 397 -9.22 2.35 28.87
C ALA A 397 -10.64 1.78 28.62
N ALA A 398 -11.40 1.50 29.67
CA ALA A 398 -12.77 1.01 29.59
C ALA A 398 -13.74 1.91 28.80
N ARG A 399 -13.44 3.21 28.67
CA ARG A 399 -14.22 4.15 27.85
C ARG A 399 -14.09 3.88 26.33
N TYR A 400 -12.99 3.26 25.92
CA TYR A 400 -12.63 3.07 24.50
C TYR A 400 -12.93 1.66 23.98
N TRP A 401 -13.61 0.84 24.77
CA TRP A 401 -14.11 -0.49 24.36
C TRP A 401 -15.54 -0.69 24.86
N ASP A 402 -16.47 -0.67 23.96
CA ASP A 402 -17.84 -1.12 24.16
C ASP A 402 -18.01 -2.56 23.62
N GLY A 403 -19.16 -3.18 23.88
CA GLY A 403 -19.43 -4.57 23.45
C GLY A 403 -19.29 -4.77 21.95
N ARG A 404 -19.69 -3.77 21.13
CA ARG A 404 -19.54 -3.80 19.67
C ARG A 404 -18.06 -3.77 19.28
N THR A 405 -17.30 -2.87 19.87
CA THR A 405 -15.86 -2.71 19.60
C THR A 405 -15.09 -3.95 20.01
N LEU A 406 -15.42 -4.57 21.16
CA LEU A 406 -14.81 -5.83 21.61
C LEU A 406 -15.11 -6.99 20.64
N LEU A 407 -16.35 -7.10 20.16
CA LEU A 407 -16.73 -8.12 19.16
C LEU A 407 -15.93 -7.93 17.86
N LEU A 408 -15.85 -6.69 17.36
CA LEU A 408 -15.08 -6.38 16.15
C LEU A 408 -13.58 -6.59 16.36
N LEU A 409 -13.05 -6.27 17.56
CA LEU A 409 -11.65 -6.52 17.91
C LEU A 409 -11.33 -8.02 17.90
N ALA A 410 -12.18 -8.84 18.52
CA ALA A 410 -12.04 -10.30 18.47
C ALA A 410 -12.12 -10.84 17.03
N ALA A 411 -13.11 -10.39 16.26
CA ALA A 411 -13.21 -10.73 14.84
C ALA A 411 -11.97 -10.30 14.04
N GLY A 412 -11.50 -9.08 14.24
CA GLY A 412 -10.31 -8.54 13.57
C GLY A 412 -9.05 -9.34 13.90
N LEU A 413 -8.84 -9.69 15.16
CA LEU A 413 -7.69 -10.52 15.58
C LEU A 413 -7.76 -11.95 15.03
N LEU A 414 -8.93 -12.54 14.97
CA LEU A 414 -9.12 -13.90 14.43
C LEU A 414 -8.98 -13.93 12.89
N LEU A 415 -9.56 -12.96 12.20
CA LEU A 415 -9.59 -12.92 10.74
C LEU A 415 -8.32 -12.33 10.12
N CYS A 416 -7.41 -11.72 10.88
CA CYS A 416 -6.13 -11.24 10.34
C CYS A 416 -5.12 -12.35 10.00
N GLY A 417 -5.50 -13.63 10.26
CA GLY A 417 -4.69 -14.79 9.90
C GLY A 417 -4.98 -16.07 10.67
N PRO A 418 -5.25 -16.05 12.00
CA PRO A 418 -5.43 -17.27 12.80
C PRO A 418 -6.49 -18.24 12.25
N VAL A 419 -7.66 -17.74 11.87
CA VAL A 419 -8.74 -18.55 11.31
C VAL A 419 -8.32 -19.23 10.01
N GLN A 420 -7.70 -18.48 9.09
CA GLN A 420 -7.26 -19.01 7.81
C GLN A 420 -6.09 -20.00 7.94
N ALA A 421 -5.24 -19.81 8.97
CA ALA A 421 -4.16 -20.75 9.27
C ALA A 421 -4.70 -22.05 9.90
N GLY A 422 -5.71 -21.93 10.77
CA GLY A 422 -6.36 -23.08 11.43
C GLY A 422 -7.36 -23.85 10.53
N LEU A 423 -7.91 -23.18 9.51
CA LEU A 423 -8.91 -23.72 8.59
C LEU A 423 -8.46 -23.63 7.13
N PRO A 424 -7.53 -24.49 6.66
CA PRO A 424 -6.99 -24.41 5.29
C PRO A 424 -8.06 -24.53 4.20
N ARG A 425 -9.11 -25.31 4.45
CA ARG A 425 -10.26 -25.46 3.51
C ARG A 425 -11.02 -24.15 3.34
N LEU A 426 -11.24 -23.39 4.43
CA LEU A 426 -11.86 -22.07 4.37
C LEU A 426 -10.97 -21.11 3.58
N LYS A 427 -9.66 -21.09 3.85
CA LYS A 427 -8.70 -20.29 3.09
C LYS A 427 -8.75 -20.61 1.60
N ALA A 428 -8.73 -21.90 1.23
CA ALA A 428 -8.83 -22.33 -0.15
C ALA A 428 -10.14 -21.84 -0.80
N ALA A 429 -11.28 -22.00 -0.14
CA ALA A 429 -12.57 -21.56 -0.65
C ALA A 429 -12.65 -20.03 -0.86
N LEU A 430 -12.05 -19.22 0.04
CA LEU A 430 -12.03 -17.76 -0.08
C LEU A 430 -11.34 -17.29 -1.37
N TYR A 431 -10.29 -17.98 -1.81
CA TYR A 431 -9.48 -17.64 -2.98
C TYR A 431 -9.70 -18.54 -4.19
N ASP A 432 -10.67 -19.47 -4.12
CA ASP A 432 -11.04 -20.32 -5.27
C ASP A 432 -11.59 -19.46 -6.40
N ARG A 433 -10.98 -19.55 -7.56
CA ARG A 433 -11.40 -18.82 -8.76
C ARG A 433 -12.59 -19.46 -9.47
N GLN A 434 -12.76 -20.77 -9.34
CA GLN A 434 -13.73 -21.54 -10.14
C GLN A 434 -15.06 -21.71 -9.43
N HIS A 435 -15.05 -21.85 -8.09
CA HIS A 435 -16.25 -22.20 -7.34
C HIS A 435 -16.57 -21.18 -6.24
N THR A 436 -17.84 -20.89 -6.08
CA THR A 436 -18.40 -20.14 -4.95
C THR A 436 -19.65 -20.91 -4.49
N GLY A 437 -19.56 -21.56 -3.33
CA GLY A 437 -20.67 -22.34 -2.79
C GLY A 437 -21.86 -21.49 -2.36
N PRO A 438 -23.08 -22.05 -2.24
CA PRO A 438 -24.27 -21.29 -1.83
C PRO A 438 -24.12 -20.55 -0.51
N ALA A 439 -23.59 -21.20 0.52
CA ALA A 439 -23.34 -20.58 1.82
C ALA A 439 -22.37 -19.39 1.72
N GLN A 440 -21.32 -19.50 0.89
CA GLN A 440 -20.38 -18.42 0.63
C GLN A 440 -21.06 -17.26 -0.09
N THR A 441 -21.95 -17.55 -1.05
CA THR A 441 -22.73 -16.53 -1.77
C THR A 441 -23.62 -15.76 -0.80
N VAL A 442 -24.37 -16.44 0.06
CA VAL A 442 -25.20 -15.80 1.08
C VAL A 442 -24.35 -14.92 2.02
N CYS A 443 -23.21 -15.44 2.48
CA CYS A 443 -22.29 -14.67 3.32
C CYS A 443 -21.78 -13.41 2.60
N LEU A 444 -21.41 -13.50 1.32
CA LEU A 444 -20.96 -12.35 0.51
C LEU A 444 -22.05 -11.30 0.33
N LEU A 445 -23.29 -11.74 0.08
CA LEU A 445 -24.42 -10.82 -0.04
C LEU A 445 -24.70 -10.12 1.29
N ALA A 446 -24.68 -10.84 2.41
CA ALA A 446 -24.85 -10.28 3.74
C ALA A 446 -23.74 -9.25 4.08
N LEU A 447 -22.47 -9.60 3.81
CA LEU A 447 -21.33 -8.69 4.01
C LEU A 447 -21.42 -7.46 3.10
N GLY A 448 -21.81 -7.64 1.84
CA GLY A 448 -22.01 -6.54 0.89
C GLY A 448 -23.13 -5.61 1.36
N PHE A 449 -24.28 -6.18 1.76
CA PHE A 449 -25.39 -5.40 2.29
C PHE A 449 -25.01 -4.64 3.57
N ALA A 450 -24.38 -5.30 4.53
CA ALA A 450 -23.90 -4.65 5.75
C ALA A 450 -22.92 -3.50 5.44
N SER A 451 -22.02 -3.71 4.47
CA SER A 451 -21.09 -2.67 4.04
C SER A 451 -21.83 -1.47 3.42
N LEU A 452 -22.84 -1.70 2.60
CA LEU A 452 -23.66 -0.63 2.01
C LEU A 452 -24.44 0.14 3.08
N VAL A 453 -25.07 -0.55 4.03
CA VAL A 453 -25.77 0.10 5.14
C VAL A 453 -24.81 1.01 5.92
N LEU A 454 -23.61 0.54 6.24
CA LEU A 454 -22.62 1.35 6.96
C LEU A 454 -22.10 2.53 6.13
N LEU A 455 -21.97 2.41 4.81
CA LEU A 455 -21.57 3.51 3.93
C LEU A 455 -22.65 4.57 3.78
N VAL A 456 -23.92 4.17 3.81
CA VAL A 456 -25.06 5.11 3.70
C VAL A 456 -25.29 5.81 5.04
N SER A 457 -25.14 5.10 6.17
CA SER A 457 -25.39 5.63 7.51
C SER A 457 -24.25 6.48 8.08
N GLY A 458 -23.04 6.43 7.51
CA GLY A 458 -21.87 7.11 8.03
C GLY A 458 -21.07 7.84 6.96
N THR A 459 -20.58 9.06 7.30
CA THR A 459 -19.67 9.84 6.44
C THR A 459 -18.20 9.55 6.69
N TYR A 460 -17.87 8.87 7.80
CA TYR A 460 -16.50 8.57 8.19
C TYR A 460 -15.95 7.37 7.40
N ASN A 461 -15.17 7.67 6.37
CA ASN A 461 -14.55 6.67 5.49
C ASN A 461 -13.11 7.08 5.17
N PRO A 462 -12.22 7.10 6.18
CA PRO A 462 -10.84 7.52 5.99
C PRO A 462 -10.10 6.50 5.13
N PHE A 463 -9.12 6.97 4.38
CA PHE A 463 -8.18 6.10 3.66
C PHE A 463 -6.75 6.50 4.04
N ILE A 464 -6.01 5.53 4.55
CA ILE A 464 -4.69 5.78 5.17
C ILE A 464 -3.71 6.45 4.19
N TYR A 465 -3.71 6.03 2.90
CA TYR A 465 -2.81 6.57 1.89
C TYR A 465 -3.11 8.02 1.44
N PHE A 466 -4.21 8.62 1.87
CA PHE A 466 -4.47 10.05 1.64
C PHE A 466 -3.80 10.95 2.67
N ARG A 467 -3.19 10.36 3.69
CA ARG A 467 -2.51 11.10 4.76
C ARG A 467 -0.99 11.23 4.52
N PHE A 468 -0.44 10.63 3.45
CA PHE A 468 1.02 10.54 3.21
C PHE A 468 1.43 11.08 1.84
#